data_9575ec0b5d4dc41798e409147b673aba
#
_entry.id   9575ec0b5d4dc41798e409147b673aba
#
_cell.length_a   1.000
_cell.length_b   1.000
_cell.length_c   1.000
_cell.angle_alpha   90.00
_cell.angle_beta   90.00
_cell.angle_gamma   90.00
#
_symmetry.space_group_name_H-M   'P 1'
#
loop_
_entity.id
_entity.type
_entity.pdbx_description
1 polymer ?
#
loop_
_entity_poly.entity_id
_entity_poly.type
_entity_poly.pdbx_seq_one_letter_code
_entity_poly.pdbx_strand_id
1 'polypeptide(L)'
;MKRRQLLAGGATLAALAGCESYMMPVNQERAPRPEIPSLRSIAFGSCMDQSKPQPIWDAVLAGRPDLCIFGGDNVYHSVPPWTASGLRQAYATQAAVPGFERLRRAVPHMAIWDDNDYGQNDGGASFPHKAESKEEFLSFWNVGPDDPRRQREGLYFARTFGPAGRRVQVIMLDTRWFRSPWKVTDQRDAPGKERYVPDADASKTMLGQAQWRWLEERLSEPADVRLVVSSIQVVADGHGWERWGNFPHEREKLYALIRLTRAQGVVLLSGDRHVGGLYREAGGTAYPLYEMTSSGITHTWREAAEAGPNRLGDLFTDLHYGTVDIDWDARSLQLALRDITGVTRRSQGIAFDALRSA
;
A
#
# COMPACT_ATOMS: atom_id res chain seq x y z
N MET A 1 39.04 44.49 -64.16
CA MET A 1 38.19 45.22 -65.16
C MET A 1 36.82 45.48 -64.52
N LYS A 2 36.57 46.79 -64.26
CA LYS A 2 35.40 47.58 -64.65
C LYS A 2 34.02 46.96 -64.15
N ARG A 3 33.27 47.55 -63.36
CA ARG A 3 32.55 48.87 -63.13
C ARG A 3 31.16 48.51 -62.79
N ARG A 4 30.36 49.09 -62.04
CA ARG A 4 29.96 50.38 -61.41
C ARG A 4 28.66 50.12 -60.69
N GLN A 5 28.51 50.50 -59.44
CA GLN A 5 27.72 51.61 -58.94
C GLN A 5 26.34 51.83 -59.59
N LEU A 6 25.28 51.81 -58.73
CA LEU A 6 24.43 52.99 -58.60
C LEU A 6 23.53 52.90 -57.40
N LEU A 7 23.48 53.98 -56.67
CA LEU A 7 22.65 54.33 -55.54
C LEU A 7 21.18 54.70 -55.94
N ALA A 8 20.25 54.52 -55.06
CA ALA A 8 19.10 55.34 -54.73
C ALA A 8 18.29 54.59 -53.68
N GLY A 9 17.97 55.08 -52.52
CA GLY A 9 17.51 56.37 -52.09
C GLY A 9 16.07 56.25 -51.59
N GLY A 10 15.85 56.36 -50.28
CA GLY A 10 14.64 56.99 -49.73
C GLY A 10 13.51 56.15 -49.24
N ALA A 11 13.26 56.20 -48.02
CA ALA A 11 12.04 56.66 -47.32
C ALA A 11 11.73 55.83 -46.09
N THR A 12 12.00 56.42 -44.97
CA THR A 12 11.47 56.03 -43.66
C THR A 12 9.96 56.24 -43.59
N LEU A 13 9.24 55.20 -43.30
CA LEU A 13 7.84 55.28 -42.79
C LEU A 13 7.81 54.60 -41.45
N ALA A 14 7.67 55.43 -40.40
CA ALA A 14 7.35 54.97 -39.04
C ALA A 14 5.91 54.49 -39.01
N ALA A 15 5.71 53.22 -38.83
CA ALA A 15 4.39 52.67 -38.48
C ALA A 15 4.33 52.44 -36.98
N LEU A 16 3.50 53.24 -36.32
CA LEU A 16 3.05 53.03 -34.94
C LEU A 16 2.22 51.76 -34.89
N ALA A 17 2.77 50.69 -34.40
CA ALA A 17 2.03 49.47 -34.08
C ALA A 17 1.40 49.67 -32.69
N GLY A 18 0.10 49.84 -32.66
CA GLY A 18 -0.70 49.81 -31.45
C GLY A 18 -0.59 48.50 -30.75
N CYS A 19 -0.34 48.53 -29.43
CA CYS A 19 -0.50 47.37 -28.55
C CYS A 19 -2.01 47.08 -28.41
N GLU A 20 -2.52 46.18 -29.24
CA GLU A 20 -3.77 45.49 -28.93
C GLU A 20 -3.47 44.44 -27.89
N SER A 21 -3.86 44.72 -26.65
CA SER A 21 -3.93 43.76 -25.56
C SER A 21 -4.96 42.70 -25.93
N TYR A 22 -4.47 41.53 -26.44
CA TYR A 22 -5.30 40.33 -26.60
C TYR A 22 -5.64 39.85 -25.18
N MET A 23 -6.78 40.26 -24.64
CA MET A 23 -7.41 39.61 -23.51
C MET A 23 -7.83 38.20 -23.98
N MET A 24 -7.05 37.17 -23.61
CA MET A 24 -7.49 35.78 -23.68
C MET A 24 -8.77 35.63 -22.85
N PRO A 25 -9.82 35.01 -23.36
CA PRO A 25 -11.02 34.78 -22.56
C PRO A 25 -10.66 33.82 -21.41
N VAL A 26 -10.75 34.33 -20.19
CA VAL A 26 -10.71 33.55 -18.95
C VAL A 26 -12.07 32.83 -18.85
N ASN A 27 -12.20 31.71 -19.55
CA ASN A 27 -13.18 30.65 -19.30
C ASN A 27 -13.01 29.52 -20.33
N GLN A 28 -11.86 28.84 -20.28
CA GLN A 28 -11.88 27.44 -20.70
C GLN A 28 -12.39 26.66 -19.47
N GLU A 29 -13.67 26.33 -19.47
CA GLU A 29 -14.19 25.29 -18.61
C GLU A 29 -13.26 24.08 -18.76
N ARG A 30 -12.53 23.79 -17.67
CA ARG A 30 -11.65 22.62 -17.62
C ARG A 30 -12.54 21.43 -17.90
N ALA A 31 -12.30 20.72 -19.00
CA ALA A 31 -13.01 19.50 -19.30
C ALA A 31 -13.14 18.66 -18.03
N PRO A 32 -14.33 18.14 -17.72
CA PRO A 32 -14.53 17.38 -16.48
C PRO A 32 -13.49 16.28 -16.47
N ARG A 33 -12.74 16.17 -15.36
CA ARG A 33 -11.81 15.06 -15.17
C ARG A 33 -12.65 13.79 -15.27
N PRO A 34 -12.19 12.78 -16.03
CA PRO A 34 -12.93 11.52 -16.09
C PRO A 34 -13.22 11.05 -14.66
N GLU A 35 -14.48 10.78 -14.36
CA GLU A 35 -14.88 10.27 -13.05
C GLU A 35 -14.12 8.97 -12.79
N ILE A 36 -13.39 8.93 -11.69
CA ILE A 36 -12.76 7.69 -11.25
C ILE A 36 -13.88 6.80 -10.70
N PRO A 37 -14.09 5.59 -11.26
CA PRO A 37 -15.20 4.74 -10.84
C PRO A 37 -15.14 4.43 -9.34
N SER A 38 -16.30 4.27 -8.70
CA SER A 38 -16.37 3.73 -7.34
C SER A 38 -15.89 2.29 -7.33
N LEU A 39 -14.98 1.96 -6.43
CA LEU A 39 -14.56 0.57 -6.24
C LEU A 39 -15.68 -0.21 -5.53
N ARG A 40 -15.92 -1.45 -5.98
CA ARG A 40 -16.84 -2.41 -5.35
C ARG A 40 -16.14 -3.68 -4.91
N SER A 41 -15.12 -4.12 -5.64
CA SER A 41 -14.36 -5.32 -5.33
C SER A 41 -12.86 -5.05 -5.42
N ILE A 42 -12.15 -5.30 -4.34
CA ILE A 42 -10.70 -5.11 -4.25
C ILE A 42 -10.07 -6.44 -3.86
N ALA A 43 -9.12 -6.94 -4.65
CA ALA A 43 -8.28 -8.07 -4.27
C ALA A 43 -7.06 -7.56 -3.50
N PHE A 44 -6.64 -8.32 -2.49
CA PHE A 44 -5.48 -8.01 -1.65
C PHE A 44 -4.65 -9.26 -1.38
N GLY A 45 -3.33 -9.12 -1.38
CA GLY A 45 -2.44 -10.21 -0.99
C GLY A 45 -0.99 -9.77 -0.88
N SER A 46 -0.19 -10.63 -0.24
CA SER A 46 1.25 -10.45 -0.04
C SER A 46 1.98 -11.81 -0.04
N CYS A 47 3.30 -11.78 0.06
CA CYS A 47 4.17 -12.96 0.15
C CYS A 47 4.11 -13.82 -1.13
N MET A 48 4.63 -13.20 -2.19
CA MET A 48 4.62 -13.72 -3.56
C MET A 48 6.04 -14.08 -3.99
N ASP A 49 6.48 -15.30 -3.65
CA ASP A 49 7.79 -15.83 -4.02
C ASP A 49 7.79 -16.23 -5.50
N GLN A 50 8.59 -15.53 -6.31
CA GLN A 50 8.72 -15.73 -7.75
C GLN A 50 9.24 -17.11 -8.16
N SER A 51 9.83 -17.87 -7.23
CA SER A 51 10.35 -19.21 -7.48
C SER A 51 9.31 -20.32 -7.29
N LYS A 52 8.15 -19.98 -6.72
CA LYS A 52 7.09 -20.95 -6.38
C LYS A 52 5.94 -20.93 -7.37
N PRO A 53 5.19 -22.04 -7.49
CA PRO A 53 3.95 -22.08 -8.26
C PRO A 53 2.93 -21.06 -7.75
N GLN A 54 2.22 -20.41 -8.66
CA GLN A 54 1.25 -19.35 -8.37
C GLN A 54 -0.13 -19.67 -8.98
N PRO A 55 -0.84 -20.68 -8.48
CA PRO A 55 -2.12 -21.12 -9.06
C PRO A 55 -3.28 -20.17 -8.78
N ILE A 56 -3.08 -19.18 -7.92
CA ILE A 56 -4.12 -18.31 -7.36
C ILE A 56 -4.68 -17.28 -8.36
N TRP A 57 -3.90 -16.93 -9.40
CA TRP A 57 -4.23 -15.80 -10.28
C TRP A 57 -5.50 -16.00 -11.10
N ASP A 58 -5.82 -17.23 -11.47
CA ASP A 58 -7.07 -17.51 -12.20
C ASP A 58 -8.30 -17.25 -11.33
N ALA A 59 -8.24 -17.59 -10.04
CA ALA A 59 -9.30 -17.29 -9.08
C ALA A 59 -9.46 -15.78 -8.84
N VAL A 60 -8.34 -15.06 -8.70
CA VAL A 60 -8.35 -13.60 -8.55
C VAL A 60 -8.96 -12.94 -9.78
N LEU A 61 -8.55 -13.32 -10.99
CA LEU A 61 -9.09 -12.80 -12.25
C LEU A 61 -10.58 -13.13 -12.44
N ALA A 62 -11.01 -14.36 -12.08
CA ALA A 62 -12.42 -14.76 -12.13
C ALA A 62 -13.31 -13.91 -11.21
N GLY A 63 -12.76 -13.42 -10.10
CA GLY A 63 -13.40 -12.46 -9.19
C GLY A 63 -13.62 -11.07 -9.78
N ARG A 64 -12.97 -10.74 -10.90
CA ARG A 64 -13.05 -9.44 -11.61
C ARG A 64 -12.90 -8.24 -10.67
N PRO A 65 -11.82 -8.13 -9.89
CA PRO A 65 -11.65 -7.01 -8.98
C PRO A 65 -11.46 -5.69 -9.75
N ASP A 66 -12.00 -4.60 -9.21
CA ASP A 66 -11.80 -3.24 -9.73
C ASP A 66 -10.39 -2.74 -9.46
N LEU A 67 -9.75 -3.26 -8.41
CA LEU A 67 -8.39 -2.93 -7.98
C LEU A 67 -7.73 -4.17 -7.36
N CYS A 68 -6.44 -4.35 -7.62
CA CYS A 68 -5.60 -5.31 -6.90
C CYS A 68 -4.57 -4.55 -6.04
N ILE A 69 -4.44 -4.91 -4.77
CA ILE A 69 -3.46 -4.32 -3.85
C ILE A 69 -2.45 -5.38 -3.44
N PHE A 70 -1.17 -5.09 -3.67
CA PHE A 70 -0.04 -5.91 -3.25
C PHE A 70 0.55 -5.31 -1.96
N GLY A 71 0.42 -6.07 -0.87
CA GLY A 71 0.72 -5.63 0.50
C GLY A 71 2.15 -5.82 0.96
N GLY A 72 3.08 -6.11 0.06
CA GLY A 72 4.49 -6.36 0.35
C GLY A 72 4.93 -7.77 0.01
N ASP A 73 6.25 -8.03 0.08
CA ASP A 73 6.86 -9.29 -0.34
C ASP A 73 6.46 -9.68 -1.76
N ASN A 74 6.59 -8.72 -2.66
CA ASN A 74 6.21 -8.91 -4.06
C ASN A 74 7.19 -9.80 -4.82
N VAL A 75 8.40 -9.92 -4.30
CA VAL A 75 9.45 -10.88 -4.66
C VAL A 75 10.36 -11.12 -3.46
N TYR A 76 11.13 -12.22 -3.50
CA TYR A 76 12.06 -12.61 -2.45
C TYR A 76 13.50 -12.46 -2.92
N HIS A 77 14.19 -11.43 -2.40
CA HIS A 77 15.62 -11.18 -2.61
C HIS A 77 16.25 -10.50 -1.39
N SER A 78 16.14 -11.14 -0.23
CA SER A 78 16.61 -10.59 1.06
C SER A 78 17.79 -11.36 1.66
N VAL A 79 18.29 -12.40 0.96
CA VAL A 79 19.41 -13.23 1.42
C VAL A 79 20.74 -12.64 0.93
N PRO A 80 21.71 -12.37 1.82
CA PRO A 80 23.03 -11.88 1.42
C PRO A 80 23.82 -12.85 0.51
N PRO A 81 24.66 -12.33 -0.40
CA PRO A 81 24.90 -10.91 -0.64
C PRO A 81 23.79 -10.27 -1.46
N TRP A 82 23.22 -9.18 -0.96
CA TRP A 82 22.22 -8.42 -1.68
C TRP A 82 22.83 -7.64 -2.86
N THR A 83 22.11 -7.58 -3.99
CA THR A 83 22.47 -6.74 -5.13
C THR A 83 21.22 -6.19 -5.82
N ALA A 84 21.27 -4.97 -6.34
CA ALA A 84 20.18 -4.40 -7.12
C ALA A 84 19.86 -5.22 -8.39
N SER A 85 20.89 -5.81 -9.02
CA SER A 85 20.69 -6.70 -10.17
C SER A 85 19.95 -8.00 -9.82
N GLY A 86 20.20 -8.55 -8.63
CA GLY A 86 19.48 -9.72 -8.12
C GLY A 86 18.02 -9.41 -7.85
N LEU A 87 17.73 -8.26 -7.22
CA LEU A 87 16.36 -7.79 -7.00
C LEU A 87 15.62 -7.55 -8.33
N ARG A 88 16.29 -6.91 -9.29
CA ARG A 88 15.75 -6.73 -10.65
C ARG A 88 15.44 -8.06 -11.33
N GLN A 89 16.31 -9.05 -11.18
CA GLN A 89 16.09 -10.39 -11.73
C GLN A 89 14.91 -11.09 -11.06
N ALA A 90 14.75 -10.96 -9.74
CA ALA A 90 13.59 -11.49 -9.01
C ALA A 90 12.28 -10.88 -9.54
N TYR A 91 12.24 -9.57 -9.71
CA TYR A 91 11.10 -8.87 -10.32
C TYR A 91 10.85 -9.30 -11.78
N ALA A 92 11.90 -9.49 -12.58
CA ALA A 92 11.76 -9.97 -13.96
C ALA A 92 11.18 -11.40 -13.99
N THR A 93 11.60 -12.27 -13.08
CA THR A 93 11.06 -13.63 -12.92
C THR A 93 9.57 -13.59 -12.55
N GLN A 94 9.20 -12.73 -11.59
CA GLN A 94 7.80 -12.55 -11.21
C GLN A 94 6.95 -12.01 -12.37
N ALA A 95 7.47 -11.03 -13.13
CA ALA A 95 6.77 -10.49 -14.30
C ALA A 95 6.46 -11.54 -15.37
N ALA A 96 7.31 -12.57 -15.48
CA ALA A 96 7.17 -13.66 -16.45
C ALA A 96 6.17 -14.75 -16.04
N VAL A 97 5.63 -14.71 -14.80
CA VAL A 97 4.58 -15.64 -14.36
C VAL A 97 3.29 -15.35 -15.13
N PRO A 98 2.77 -16.29 -15.96
CA PRO A 98 1.69 -15.96 -16.91
C PRO A 98 0.41 -15.45 -16.25
N GLY A 99 0.03 -16.00 -15.09
CA GLY A 99 -1.16 -15.56 -14.35
C GLY A 99 -1.01 -14.15 -13.79
N PHE A 100 0.16 -13.84 -13.25
CA PHE A 100 0.49 -12.52 -12.74
C PHE A 100 0.58 -11.47 -13.86
N GLU A 101 1.18 -11.83 -15.00
CA GLU A 101 1.22 -10.97 -16.19
C GLU A 101 -0.19 -10.61 -16.66
N ARG A 102 -1.09 -11.62 -16.78
CA ARG A 102 -2.49 -11.38 -17.14
C ARG A 102 -3.19 -10.44 -16.17
N LEU A 103 -2.97 -10.65 -14.85
CA LEU A 103 -3.54 -9.78 -13.82
C LEU A 103 -3.06 -8.33 -13.97
N ARG A 104 -1.76 -8.12 -14.09
CA ARG A 104 -1.18 -6.77 -14.24
C ARG A 104 -1.68 -6.02 -15.46
N ARG A 105 -1.99 -6.72 -16.53
CA ARG A 105 -2.55 -6.12 -17.77
C ARG A 105 -4.03 -5.82 -17.65
N ALA A 106 -4.78 -6.65 -16.94
CA ALA A 106 -6.23 -6.59 -16.90
C ALA A 106 -6.79 -5.73 -15.76
N VAL A 107 -6.08 -5.62 -14.64
CA VAL A 107 -6.59 -5.02 -13.40
C VAL A 107 -5.70 -3.87 -12.96
N PRO A 108 -6.27 -2.67 -12.69
CA PRO A 108 -5.56 -1.61 -12.00
C PRO A 108 -4.96 -2.12 -10.68
N HIS A 109 -3.74 -1.68 -10.34
CA HIS A 109 -3.10 -2.18 -9.15
C HIS A 109 -2.31 -1.11 -8.39
N MET A 110 -2.13 -1.35 -7.10
CA MET A 110 -1.29 -0.60 -6.18
C MET A 110 -0.38 -1.56 -5.43
N ALA A 111 0.83 -1.14 -5.12
CA ALA A 111 1.79 -1.98 -4.40
C ALA A 111 2.61 -1.17 -3.40
N ILE A 112 2.98 -1.83 -2.30
CA ILE A 112 4.01 -1.42 -1.35
C ILE A 112 4.99 -2.59 -1.20
N TRP A 113 6.20 -2.32 -0.76
CA TRP A 113 7.15 -3.37 -0.40
C TRP A 113 6.95 -3.89 1.02
N ASP A 114 7.60 -5.04 1.30
CA ASP A 114 7.93 -5.48 2.63
C ASP A 114 9.41 -5.88 2.68
N ASP A 115 9.86 -6.62 3.66
CA ASP A 115 11.27 -6.87 3.93
C ASP A 115 12.00 -7.65 2.83
N ASN A 116 11.33 -8.58 2.15
CA ASN A 116 11.95 -9.40 1.11
C ASN A 116 12.21 -8.65 -0.19
N ASP A 117 11.32 -7.77 -0.62
CA ASP A 117 11.56 -6.89 -1.76
C ASP A 117 12.18 -5.54 -1.36
N TYR A 118 12.23 -5.20 -0.08
CA TYR A 118 13.09 -4.16 0.48
C TYR A 118 14.57 -4.58 0.44
N GLY A 119 14.86 -5.87 0.68
CA GLY A 119 16.16 -6.48 0.45
C GLY A 119 16.91 -6.98 1.68
N GLN A 120 16.29 -6.95 2.84
CA GLN A 120 16.85 -7.50 4.07
C GLN A 120 15.73 -8.04 4.96
N ASN A 121 15.77 -9.35 5.26
CA ASN A 121 14.80 -9.98 6.15
C ASN A 121 14.68 -9.21 7.46
N ASP A 122 13.45 -8.88 7.86
CA ASP A 122 13.11 -8.02 9.00
C ASP A 122 13.84 -6.65 8.95
N GLY A 123 14.23 -6.18 7.75
CA GLY A 123 15.00 -4.97 7.53
C GLY A 123 14.23 -3.67 7.83
N GLY A 124 14.96 -2.63 8.21
CA GLY A 124 14.43 -1.31 8.52
C GLY A 124 15.39 -0.19 8.11
N ALA A 125 15.37 0.93 8.82
CA ALA A 125 16.09 2.15 8.47
C ALA A 125 17.62 1.96 8.28
N SER A 126 18.20 0.96 8.93
CA SER A 126 19.64 0.67 8.86
C SER A 126 20.08 -0.10 7.60
N PHE A 127 19.14 -0.59 6.78
CA PHE A 127 19.51 -1.29 5.55
C PHE A 127 20.23 -0.34 4.57
N PRO A 128 21.50 -0.62 4.21
CA PRO A 128 22.32 0.34 3.47
C PRO A 128 21.89 0.52 2.01
N HIS A 129 21.21 -0.48 1.41
CA HIS A 129 20.83 -0.49 0.00
C HIS A 129 19.37 -0.12 -0.27
N LYS A 130 18.68 0.46 0.71
CA LYS A 130 17.27 0.80 0.59
C LYS A 130 16.95 1.77 -0.56
N ALA A 131 17.89 2.64 -0.93
CA ALA A 131 17.70 3.56 -2.05
C ALA A 131 17.71 2.83 -3.39
N GLU A 132 18.62 1.88 -3.57
CA GLU A 132 18.70 1.03 -4.76
C GLU A 132 17.48 0.12 -4.87
N SER A 133 17.03 -0.47 -3.75
CA SER A 133 15.80 -1.27 -3.71
C SER A 133 14.59 -0.46 -4.15
N LYS A 134 14.51 0.79 -3.72
CA LYS A 134 13.43 1.70 -4.09
C LYS A 134 13.40 1.96 -5.60
N GLU A 135 14.54 2.19 -6.23
CA GLU A 135 14.60 2.41 -7.68
C GLU A 135 14.15 1.16 -8.46
N GLU A 136 14.54 -0.04 -8.03
CA GLU A 136 14.09 -1.29 -8.66
C GLU A 136 12.57 -1.49 -8.48
N PHE A 137 12.03 -1.22 -7.29
CA PHE A 137 10.60 -1.25 -7.02
C PHE A 137 9.82 -0.27 -7.91
N LEU A 138 10.23 1.01 -7.95
CA LEU A 138 9.56 2.04 -8.73
C LEU A 138 9.61 1.74 -10.24
N SER A 139 10.72 1.17 -10.70
CA SER A 139 10.87 0.72 -12.09
C SER A 139 9.93 -0.43 -12.42
N PHE A 140 9.91 -1.48 -11.60
CA PHE A 140 9.05 -2.65 -11.79
C PHE A 140 7.56 -2.30 -11.84
N TRP A 141 7.11 -1.45 -10.93
CA TRP A 141 5.71 -1.02 -10.84
C TRP A 141 5.35 0.11 -11.80
N ASN A 142 6.24 0.47 -12.75
CA ASN A 142 6.05 1.52 -13.75
C ASN A 142 5.60 2.85 -13.15
N VAL A 143 6.21 3.22 -12.02
CA VAL A 143 5.92 4.51 -11.37
C VAL A 143 6.49 5.64 -12.22
N GLY A 144 5.63 6.57 -12.62
CA GLY A 144 5.99 7.68 -13.52
C GLY A 144 7.09 8.58 -12.97
N PRO A 145 7.80 9.34 -13.84
CA PRO A 145 8.92 10.19 -13.43
C PRO A 145 8.50 11.31 -12.48
N ASP A 146 7.27 11.81 -12.61
CA ASP A 146 6.74 12.92 -11.80
C ASP A 146 6.09 12.46 -10.49
N ASP A 147 6.09 11.15 -10.19
CA ASP A 147 5.49 10.64 -8.96
C ASP A 147 6.32 11.10 -7.73
N PRO A 148 5.68 11.67 -6.69
CA PRO A 148 6.37 12.15 -5.50
C PRO A 148 7.26 11.11 -4.80
N ARG A 149 6.97 9.82 -4.96
CA ARG A 149 7.79 8.74 -4.40
C ARG A 149 9.22 8.73 -4.97
N ARG A 150 9.45 9.25 -6.17
CA ARG A 150 10.81 9.35 -6.72
C ARG A 150 11.67 10.43 -6.06
N GLN A 151 11.03 11.44 -5.49
CA GLN A 151 11.71 12.63 -4.96
C GLN A 151 11.84 12.64 -3.44
N ARG A 152 11.10 11.80 -2.72
CA ARG A 152 11.11 11.75 -1.26
C ARG A 152 11.61 10.41 -0.75
N GLU A 153 11.94 10.34 0.54
CA GLU A 153 12.25 9.11 1.24
C GLU A 153 11.01 8.22 1.42
N GLY A 154 11.19 6.91 1.28
CA GLY A 154 10.14 5.90 1.40
C GLY A 154 9.22 5.79 0.18
N LEU A 155 8.33 4.79 0.24
CA LEU A 155 7.39 4.43 -0.83
C LEU A 155 5.92 4.73 -0.50
N TYR A 156 5.62 5.25 0.69
CA TYR A 156 4.24 5.53 1.10
C TYR A 156 3.49 6.45 0.12
N PHE A 157 2.23 6.16 -0.15
CA PHE A 157 1.38 6.98 -1.01
C PHE A 157 -0.10 6.67 -0.77
N ALA A 158 -0.99 7.50 -1.33
CA ALA A 158 -2.42 7.26 -1.26
C ALA A 158 -3.09 7.60 -2.59
N ARG A 159 -4.22 6.94 -2.83
CA ARG A 159 -5.15 7.26 -3.93
C ARG A 159 -6.58 7.20 -3.43
N THR A 160 -7.41 8.09 -3.95
CA THR A 160 -8.85 8.12 -3.67
C THR A 160 -9.61 7.83 -4.96
N PHE A 161 -10.58 6.93 -4.87
CA PHE A 161 -11.42 6.45 -5.98
C PHE A 161 -12.88 6.77 -5.66
N GLY A 162 -13.66 7.09 -6.70
CA GLY A 162 -15.10 7.32 -6.59
C GLY A 162 -15.49 8.77 -6.24
N PRO A 163 -16.75 9.12 -6.51
CA PRO A 163 -17.33 10.42 -6.18
C PRO A 163 -17.64 10.56 -4.68
N ALA A 164 -18.05 11.75 -4.26
CA ALA A 164 -18.52 12.00 -2.89
C ALA A 164 -19.67 11.03 -2.52
N GLY A 165 -19.62 10.46 -1.32
CA GLY A 165 -20.54 9.44 -0.82
C GLY A 165 -20.22 8.00 -1.22
N ARG A 166 -19.24 7.80 -2.13
CA ARG A 166 -18.72 6.49 -2.56
C ARG A 166 -17.20 6.51 -2.73
N ARG A 167 -16.49 7.28 -1.89
CA ARG A 167 -15.03 7.40 -1.94
C ARG A 167 -14.35 6.28 -1.18
N VAL A 168 -13.48 5.56 -1.88
CA VAL A 168 -12.50 4.65 -1.26
C VAL A 168 -11.13 5.31 -1.31
N GLN A 169 -10.56 5.61 -0.15
CA GLN A 169 -9.18 6.06 -0.03
C GLN A 169 -8.31 4.85 0.32
N VAL A 170 -7.32 4.56 -0.52
CA VAL A 170 -6.31 3.53 -0.26
C VAL A 170 -5.02 4.24 0.17
N ILE A 171 -4.57 3.96 1.39
CA ILE A 171 -3.37 4.54 2.01
C ILE A 171 -2.34 3.42 2.15
N MET A 172 -1.23 3.52 1.41
CA MET A 172 -0.14 2.54 1.43
C MET A 172 0.97 3.05 2.36
N LEU A 173 1.19 2.39 3.49
CA LEU A 173 2.22 2.74 4.46
C LEU A 173 3.55 2.04 4.11
N ASP A 174 4.65 2.75 4.27
CA ASP A 174 6.01 2.19 4.22
C ASP A 174 6.49 1.89 5.65
N THR A 175 6.48 0.63 6.03
CA THR A 175 6.88 0.14 7.35
C THR A 175 8.35 -0.26 7.41
N ARG A 176 9.15 0.06 6.36
CA ARG A 176 10.55 -0.36 6.25
C ARG A 176 11.53 0.81 6.28
N TRP A 177 11.31 1.84 5.45
CA TRP A 177 12.29 2.90 5.21
C TRP A 177 12.77 3.62 6.46
N PHE A 178 11.85 3.92 7.39
CA PHE A 178 12.14 4.69 8.61
C PHE A 178 12.17 3.85 9.88
N ARG A 179 11.75 2.59 9.80
CA ARG A 179 11.54 1.75 10.97
C ARG A 179 12.83 1.54 11.75
N SER A 180 12.78 1.85 13.04
CA SER A 180 13.86 1.57 13.99
C SER A 180 14.08 0.07 14.17
N PRO A 181 15.29 -0.38 14.56
CA PRO A 181 15.53 -1.79 14.84
C PRO A 181 14.62 -2.33 15.94
N TRP A 182 14.14 -3.57 15.72
CA TRP A 182 13.33 -4.29 16.70
C TRP A 182 14.13 -4.62 17.97
N LYS A 183 13.41 -4.78 19.08
CA LYS A 183 13.98 -5.36 20.30
C LYS A 183 13.93 -6.87 20.19
N VAL A 184 15.09 -7.48 20.08
CA VAL A 184 15.24 -8.94 19.99
C VAL A 184 14.79 -9.59 21.29
N THR A 185 14.11 -10.74 21.17
CA THR A 185 13.68 -11.54 22.30
C THR A 185 14.87 -12.10 23.11
N ASP A 186 14.65 -12.33 24.38
CA ASP A 186 15.56 -13.07 25.28
C ASP A 186 15.34 -14.60 25.21
N GLN A 187 14.25 -15.05 24.58
CA GLN A 187 13.85 -16.47 24.51
C GLN A 187 13.36 -16.82 23.09
N ARG A 188 14.30 -16.90 22.16
CA ARG A 188 14.00 -17.21 20.76
C ARG A 188 13.17 -18.47 20.64
N ASP A 189 12.17 -18.42 19.74
CA ASP A 189 11.24 -19.50 19.41
C ASP A 189 10.30 -19.93 20.57
N ALA A 190 10.30 -19.21 21.70
CA ALA A 190 9.29 -19.41 22.73
C ALA A 190 7.95 -18.78 22.29
N PRO A 191 6.78 -19.38 22.63
CA PRO A 191 5.48 -18.84 22.27
C PRO A 191 5.27 -17.38 22.69
N GLY A 192 4.94 -16.51 21.74
CA GLY A 192 4.80 -15.06 21.94
C GLY A 192 6.11 -14.29 22.05
N LYS A 193 7.25 -14.97 21.90
CA LYS A 193 8.60 -14.41 21.93
C LYS A 193 9.50 -14.93 20.79
N GLU A 194 8.91 -15.36 19.69
CA GLU A 194 9.59 -16.09 18.62
C GLU A 194 10.87 -15.38 18.14
N ARG A 195 10.80 -14.06 17.89
CA ARG A 195 11.96 -13.24 17.47
C ARG A 195 12.06 -11.93 18.22
N TYR A 196 10.95 -11.28 18.49
CA TYR A 196 10.89 -9.91 19.02
C TYR A 196 9.96 -9.81 20.22
N VAL A 197 10.21 -8.79 21.03
CA VAL A 197 9.37 -8.42 22.15
C VAL A 197 9.02 -6.93 22.08
N PRO A 198 7.92 -6.49 22.71
CA PRO A 198 7.57 -5.08 22.76
C PRO A 198 8.70 -4.22 23.32
N ASP A 199 8.93 -3.07 22.68
CA ASP A 199 9.93 -2.09 23.08
C ASP A 199 9.24 -0.80 23.51
N ALA A 200 9.46 -0.41 24.76
CA ALA A 200 8.90 0.80 25.34
C ALA A 200 9.73 2.08 25.06
N ASP A 201 10.84 1.96 24.33
CA ASP A 201 11.67 3.11 23.96
C ASP A 201 10.90 4.03 22.98
N ALA A 202 10.39 5.14 23.52
CA ALA A 202 9.62 6.12 22.78
C ALA A 202 10.42 6.90 21.71
N SER A 203 11.74 6.75 21.67
CA SER A 203 12.58 7.33 20.60
C SER A 203 12.52 6.52 19.30
N LYS A 204 12.06 5.27 19.36
CA LYS A 204 11.91 4.39 18.21
C LYS A 204 10.66 4.73 17.41
N THR A 205 10.73 4.53 16.11
CA THR A 205 9.62 4.84 15.21
C THR A 205 9.34 3.73 14.21
N MET A 206 8.07 3.60 13.81
CA MET A 206 7.63 2.76 12.70
C MET A 206 7.71 3.53 11.37
N LEU A 207 7.11 4.72 11.31
CA LEU A 207 6.91 5.46 10.08
C LEU A 207 7.86 6.65 9.88
N GLY A 208 8.56 7.08 10.93
CA GLY A 208 9.33 8.32 10.90
C GLY A 208 8.45 9.58 10.83
N GLN A 209 9.03 10.73 11.19
CA GLN A 209 8.27 11.97 11.33
C GLN A 209 7.63 12.44 10.02
N ALA A 210 8.31 12.27 8.88
CA ALA A 210 7.81 12.74 7.59
C ALA A 210 6.55 11.98 7.17
N GLN A 211 6.56 10.65 7.29
CA GLN A 211 5.40 9.84 6.92
C GLN A 211 4.24 10.03 7.92
N TRP A 212 4.51 10.25 9.22
CA TRP A 212 3.47 10.56 10.19
C TRP A 212 2.70 11.84 9.86
N ARG A 213 3.39 12.93 9.50
CA ARG A 213 2.75 14.19 9.07
C ARG A 213 1.92 13.98 7.81
N TRP A 214 2.48 13.27 6.84
CA TRP A 214 1.76 12.94 5.61
C TRP A 214 0.51 12.08 5.88
N LEU A 215 0.58 11.11 6.81
CA LEU A 215 -0.57 10.26 7.16
C LEU A 215 -1.68 11.08 7.81
N GLU A 216 -1.35 12.06 8.67
CA GLU A 216 -2.30 12.99 9.26
C GLU A 216 -3.06 13.77 8.19
N GLU A 217 -2.37 14.32 7.20
CA GLU A 217 -2.99 14.98 6.05
C GLU A 217 -3.94 14.05 5.30
N ARG A 218 -3.51 12.80 5.02
CA ARG A 218 -4.33 11.82 4.27
C ARG A 218 -5.58 11.39 5.05
N LEU A 219 -5.46 11.15 6.34
CA LEU A 219 -6.60 10.79 7.19
C LEU A 219 -7.59 11.94 7.37
N SER A 220 -7.14 13.18 7.21
CA SER A 220 -7.99 14.38 7.26
C SER A 220 -8.78 14.62 5.96
N GLU A 221 -8.44 13.95 4.87
CA GLU A 221 -9.18 14.04 3.60
C GLU A 221 -10.55 13.36 3.71
N PRO A 222 -11.57 13.86 2.99
CA PRO A 222 -12.88 13.21 3.01
C PRO A 222 -12.86 11.86 2.26
N ALA A 223 -13.28 10.78 2.94
CA ALA A 223 -13.52 9.47 2.34
C ALA A 223 -14.62 8.72 3.11
N ASP A 224 -15.31 7.80 2.41
CA ASP A 224 -16.39 6.98 2.99
C ASP A 224 -15.86 5.67 3.54
N VAL A 225 -14.86 5.08 2.86
CA VAL A 225 -14.08 3.90 3.26
C VAL A 225 -12.60 4.22 3.12
N ARG A 226 -11.80 3.82 4.09
CA ARG A 226 -10.34 3.93 4.06
C ARG A 226 -9.71 2.57 4.23
N LEU A 227 -8.94 2.14 3.23
CA LEU A 227 -8.11 0.95 3.31
C LEU A 227 -6.69 1.39 3.64
N VAL A 228 -6.27 1.19 4.89
CA VAL A 228 -4.91 1.48 5.33
C VAL A 228 -4.10 0.20 5.23
N VAL A 229 -3.19 0.17 4.28
CA VAL A 229 -2.34 -0.98 3.98
C VAL A 229 -1.02 -0.82 4.73
N SER A 230 -0.74 -1.77 5.60
CA SER A 230 0.52 -1.93 6.33
C SER A 230 1.11 -3.28 5.92
N SER A 231 2.40 -3.34 5.54
CA SER A 231 2.97 -4.63 5.15
C SER A 231 3.00 -5.64 6.32
N ILE A 232 3.13 -5.15 7.56
CA ILE A 232 3.07 -5.95 8.79
C ILE A 232 1.80 -5.69 9.60
N GLN A 233 1.43 -6.62 10.46
CA GLN A 233 0.19 -6.58 11.24
C GLN A 233 0.12 -5.41 12.23
N VAL A 234 -1.07 -4.83 12.38
CA VAL A 234 -1.36 -3.68 13.25
C VAL A 234 -2.12 -4.11 14.52
N VAL A 235 -3.26 -4.76 14.34
CA VAL A 235 -4.19 -5.17 15.41
C VAL A 235 -3.82 -6.51 16.01
N ALA A 236 -3.28 -7.42 15.19
CA ALA A 236 -2.88 -8.75 15.63
C ALA A 236 -1.87 -8.66 16.79
N ASP A 237 -2.06 -9.53 17.77
CA ASP A 237 -1.23 -9.62 18.96
C ASP A 237 -1.04 -11.08 19.41
N GLY A 238 -0.21 -11.34 20.42
CA GLY A 238 -0.01 -12.67 20.98
C GLY A 238 1.06 -13.53 20.27
N HIS A 239 1.86 -12.94 19.40
CA HIS A 239 3.04 -13.57 18.77
C HIS A 239 4.27 -12.66 18.87
N GLY A 240 5.46 -13.24 18.73
CA GLY A 240 6.74 -12.53 18.81
C GLY A 240 7.40 -12.25 17.44
N TRP A 241 6.64 -12.24 16.35
CA TRP A 241 7.09 -11.83 15.02
C TRP A 241 6.96 -10.30 14.84
N GLU A 242 7.30 -9.78 13.65
CA GLU A 242 7.12 -8.37 13.33
C GLU A 242 5.63 -7.98 13.41
N ARG A 243 5.35 -6.86 14.07
CA ARG A 243 4.02 -6.25 14.17
C ARG A 243 4.11 -4.85 14.80
N TRP A 244 3.08 -4.06 14.64
CA TRP A 244 3.03 -2.73 15.27
C TRP A 244 3.07 -2.79 16.81
N GLY A 245 2.53 -3.86 17.38
CA GLY A 245 2.61 -4.10 18.84
C GLY A 245 4.02 -4.19 19.41
N ASN A 246 5.05 -4.35 18.57
CA ASN A 246 6.44 -4.31 18.98
C ASN A 246 6.93 -2.87 19.28
N PHE A 247 6.25 -1.84 18.78
CA PHE A 247 6.35 -0.45 19.22
C PHE A 247 4.98 0.03 19.71
N PRO A 248 4.61 -0.29 20.96
CA PRO A 248 3.26 0.00 21.48
C PRO A 248 2.88 1.48 21.38
N HIS A 249 3.83 2.40 21.59
CA HIS A 249 3.61 3.84 21.46
C HIS A 249 3.33 4.28 20.01
N GLU A 250 3.91 3.63 19.00
CA GLU A 250 3.64 3.93 17.59
C GLU A 250 2.28 3.39 17.15
N ARG A 251 1.87 2.20 17.65
CA ARG A 251 0.52 1.67 17.43
C ARG A 251 -0.54 2.58 18.08
N GLU A 252 -0.33 2.99 19.32
CA GLU A 252 -1.24 3.92 19.99
C GLU A 252 -1.28 5.28 19.29
N LYS A 253 -0.16 5.75 18.76
CA LYS A 253 -0.10 6.97 17.95
C LYS A 253 -0.96 6.87 16.69
N LEU A 254 -0.99 5.71 16.02
CA LEU A 254 -1.87 5.48 14.87
C LEU A 254 -3.35 5.56 15.29
N TYR A 255 -3.70 4.91 16.39
CA TYR A 255 -5.07 4.95 16.93
C TYR A 255 -5.48 6.38 17.34
N ALA A 256 -4.57 7.08 18.02
CA ALA A 256 -4.79 8.48 18.38
C ALA A 256 -4.97 9.37 17.16
N LEU A 257 -4.19 9.16 16.11
CA LEU A 257 -4.29 9.94 14.88
C LEU A 257 -5.63 9.71 14.18
N ILE A 258 -6.13 8.48 14.10
CA ILE A 258 -7.47 8.17 13.58
C ILE A 258 -8.57 8.90 14.38
N ARG A 259 -8.44 8.94 15.72
CA ARG A 259 -9.37 9.70 16.58
C ARG A 259 -9.30 11.20 16.32
N LEU A 260 -8.09 11.77 16.32
CA LEU A 260 -7.84 13.21 16.19
C LEU A 260 -8.32 13.77 14.84
N THR A 261 -8.06 13.04 13.77
CA THR A 261 -8.51 13.41 12.41
C THR A 261 -9.99 13.12 12.18
N ARG A 262 -10.66 12.43 13.11
CA ARG A 262 -12.02 11.91 12.95
C ARG A 262 -12.18 11.09 11.67
N ALA A 263 -11.13 10.39 11.27
CA ALA A 263 -11.15 9.55 10.08
C ALA A 263 -12.17 8.41 10.28
N GLN A 264 -13.16 8.34 9.40
CA GLN A 264 -14.20 7.31 9.42
C GLN A 264 -13.91 6.25 8.37
N GLY A 265 -14.53 5.07 8.53
CA GLY A 265 -14.44 4.00 7.53
C GLY A 265 -13.07 3.33 7.45
N VAL A 266 -12.25 3.39 8.50
CA VAL A 266 -10.89 2.81 8.48
C VAL A 266 -10.95 1.30 8.65
N VAL A 267 -10.34 0.59 7.69
CA VAL A 267 -10.08 -0.84 7.70
C VAL A 267 -8.60 -1.06 7.39
N LEU A 268 -7.96 -1.97 8.10
CA LEU A 268 -6.54 -2.28 7.97
C LEU A 268 -6.35 -3.53 7.10
N LEU A 269 -5.36 -3.50 6.24
CA LEU A 269 -4.93 -4.66 5.43
C LEU A 269 -3.44 -4.91 5.70
N SER A 270 -3.06 -6.17 5.96
CA SER A 270 -1.68 -6.52 6.29
C SER A 270 -1.19 -7.82 5.67
N GLY A 271 0.13 -8.02 5.68
CA GLY A 271 0.85 -9.15 5.10
C GLY A 271 1.85 -9.81 6.06
N ASP A 272 3.02 -10.17 5.57
CA ASP A 272 4.21 -10.68 6.27
C ASP A 272 4.07 -12.11 6.87
N ARG A 273 2.99 -12.42 7.52
CA ARG A 273 2.86 -13.52 8.48
C ARG A 273 2.70 -14.93 7.88
N HIS A 274 2.61 -15.06 6.58
CA HIS A 274 2.37 -16.33 5.87
C HIS A 274 1.13 -17.08 6.36
N VAL A 275 0.11 -16.31 6.79
CA VAL A 275 -1.22 -16.80 7.20
C VAL A 275 -2.29 -15.83 6.74
N GLY A 276 -3.53 -16.31 6.71
CA GLY A 276 -4.74 -15.49 6.60
C GLY A 276 -5.40 -15.35 7.97
N GLY A 277 -5.79 -14.13 8.34
CA GLY A 277 -6.47 -13.86 9.61
C GLY A 277 -7.35 -12.63 9.53
N LEU A 278 -8.43 -12.65 10.32
CA LEU A 278 -9.31 -11.52 10.53
C LEU A 278 -9.21 -11.09 12.00
N TYR A 279 -9.11 -9.79 12.25
CA TYR A 279 -8.89 -9.27 13.59
C TYR A 279 -9.80 -8.07 13.85
N ARG A 280 -10.09 -7.81 15.15
CA ARG A 280 -10.88 -6.66 15.59
C ARG A 280 -10.31 -6.10 16.87
N GLU A 281 -9.97 -4.81 16.87
CA GLU A 281 -9.63 -4.03 18.05
C GLU A 281 -10.84 -3.17 18.44
N ALA A 282 -11.31 -3.32 19.68
CA ALA A 282 -12.53 -2.67 20.13
C ALA A 282 -12.30 -1.33 20.86
N GLY A 283 -11.10 -1.08 21.38
CA GLY A 283 -10.85 -0.02 22.36
C GLY A 283 -9.92 1.10 21.94
N GLY A 284 -9.16 0.94 20.87
CA GLY A 284 -8.10 1.91 20.50
C GLY A 284 -8.58 3.19 19.82
N THR A 285 -9.78 3.20 19.22
CA THR A 285 -10.35 4.30 18.46
C THR A 285 -11.80 4.60 18.86
N ALA A 286 -12.42 5.60 18.23
CA ALA A 286 -13.82 5.97 18.49
C ALA A 286 -14.84 4.91 17.99
N TYR A 287 -14.39 3.96 17.19
CA TYR A 287 -15.12 2.81 16.67
C TYR A 287 -14.16 1.62 16.53
N PRO A 288 -14.63 0.36 16.44
CA PRO A 288 -13.75 -0.79 16.29
C PRO A 288 -12.92 -0.73 15.00
N LEU A 289 -11.62 -1.03 15.08
CA LEU A 289 -10.79 -1.26 13.91
C LEU A 289 -10.83 -2.73 13.52
N TYR A 290 -10.99 -2.99 12.23
CA TYR A 290 -10.89 -4.33 11.65
C TYR A 290 -9.61 -4.43 10.83
N GLU A 291 -8.95 -5.57 10.90
CA GLU A 291 -7.79 -5.90 10.09
C GLU A 291 -7.99 -7.23 9.38
N MET A 292 -7.61 -7.28 8.10
CA MET A 292 -7.44 -8.52 7.35
C MET A 292 -5.97 -8.70 7.02
N THR A 293 -5.36 -9.75 7.57
CA THR A 293 -4.07 -10.24 7.10
C THR A 293 -4.30 -11.24 5.98
N SER A 294 -3.66 -11.03 4.82
CA SER A 294 -3.67 -11.96 3.70
C SER A 294 -2.27 -12.12 3.13
N SER A 295 -1.57 -13.11 3.62
CA SER A 295 -0.14 -13.32 3.44
C SER A 295 0.15 -14.74 2.95
N GLY A 296 -0.52 -15.17 1.87
CA GLY A 296 -0.47 -16.56 1.43
C GLY A 296 -0.59 -16.75 -0.07
N ILE A 297 -0.06 -15.83 -0.90
CA ILE A 297 -0.15 -15.94 -2.36
C ILE A 297 0.57 -17.21 -2.88
N THR A 298 1.79 -17.46 -2.39
CA THR A 298 2.61 -18.59 -2.89
C THR A 298 2.99 -19.61 -1.83
N HIS A 299 2.94 -19.23 -0.57
CA HIS A 299 3.29 -20.10 0.56
C HIS A 299 2.67 -19.62 1.85
N THR A 300 2.53 -20.53 2.79
CA THR A 300 1.93 -20.26 4.11
C THR A 300 2.70 -21.03 5.18
N TRP A 301 2.55 -20.59 6.41
CA TRP A 301 3.02 -21.32 7.58
C TRP A 301 1.87 -22.16 8.13
N ARG A 302 1.87 -23.46 7.78
CA ARG A 302 0.76 -24.38 8.08
C ARG A 302 0.64 -24.70 9.57
N GLU A 303 1.73 -24.64 10.31
CA GLU A 303 1.81 -24.93 11.73
C GLU A 303 1.57 -23.68 12.61
N ALA A 304 1.16 -22.58 12.03
CA ALA A 304 0.89 -21.35 12.78
C ALA A 304 -0.19 -21.58 13.84
N ALA A 305 0.15 -21.34 15.09
CA ALA A 305 -0.71 -21.55 16.26
C ALA A 305 -0.58 -20.39 17.26
N GLU A 306 -0.88 -19.19 16.83
CA GLU A 306 -0.76 -17.97 17.62
C GLU A 306 -1.97 -17.79 18.53
N ALA A 307 -1.77 -17.26 19.75
CA ALA A 307 -2.82 -17.02 20.72
C ALA A 307 -3.91 -16.03 20.23
N GLY A 308 -3.53 -14.94 19.58
CA GLY A 308 -4.41 -14.02 18.87
C GLY A 308 -5.59 -13.44 19.65
N PRO A 309 -5.38 -12.62 20.69
CA PRO A 309 -6.45 -12.08 21.53
C PRO A 309 -7.48 -11.25 20.77
N ASN A 310 -7.10 -10.62 19.67
CA ASN A 310 -7.97 -9.79 18.83
C ASN A 310 -8.48 -10.52 17.59
N ARG A 311 -8.18 -11.82 17.43
CA ARG A 311 -8.51 -12.59 16.25
C ARG A 311 -10.00 -13.00 16.23
N LEU A 312 -10.61 -12.90 15.05
CA LEU A 312 -11.96 -13.37 14.77
C LEU A 312 -11.89 -14.75 14.08
N GLY A 313 -12.18 -15.80 14.85
CA GLY A 313 -12.11 -17.18 14.37
C GLY A 313 -10.68 -17.71 14.23
N ASP A 314 -10.51 -18.76 13.42
CA ASP A 314 -9.23 -19.44 13.24
C ASP A 314 -8.42 -18.84 12.12
N LEU A 315 -7.08 -18.98 12.18
CA LEU A 315 -6.20 -18.69 11.07
C LEU A 315 -6.55 -19.55 9.86
N PHE A 316 -6.31 -19.03 8.68
CA PHE A 316 -6.35 -19.78 7.44
C PHE A 316 -4.93 -19.97 6.92
N THR A 317 -4.50 -21.22 6.82
CA THR A 317 -3.09 -21.61 6.58
C THR A 317 -2.86 -22.32 5.25
N ASP A 318 -3.84 -22.39 4.35
CA ASP A 318 -3.63 -22.75 2.95
C ASP A 318 -3.40 -21.52 2.09
N LEU A 319 -2.97 -21.70 0.82
CA LEU A 319 -2.79 -20.60 -0.13
C LEU A 319 -4.08 -19.80 -0.30
N HIS A 320 -3.95 -18.48 -0.25
CA HIS A 320 -5.11 -17.58 -0.24
C HIS A 320 -4.78 -16.17 -0.73
N TYR A 321 -5.87 -15.45 -1.03
CA TYR A 321 -5.89 -14.00 -1.19
C TYR A 321 -7.07 -13.42 -0.42
N GLY A 322 -6.98 -12.13 -0.11
CA GLY A 322 -8.06 -11.38 0.52
C GLY A 322 -8.93 -10.67 -0.50
N THR A 323 -10.20 -10.43 -0.16
CA THR A 323 -11.06 -9.48 -0.87
C THR A 323 -11.72 -8.50 0.08
N VAL A 324 -11.92 -7.27 -0.40
CA VAL A 324 -12.77 -6.26 0.22
C VAL A 324 -13.89 -5.98 -0.76
N ASP A 325 -15.07 -6.48 -0.46
CA ASP A 325 -16.26 -6.31 -1.30
C ASP A 325 -17.16 -5.25 -0.67
N ILE A 326 -17.46 -4.16 -1.41
CA ILE A 326 -18.19 -2.98 -0.92
C ILE A 326 -19.58 -2.93 -1.56
N ASP A 327 -20.60 -3.01 -0.72
CA ASP A 327 -21.98 -2.76 -1.11
C ASP A 327 -22.38 -1.34 -0.69
N TRP A 328 -22.36 -0.43 -1.67
CA TRP A 328 -22.69 0.97 -1.43
C TRP A 328 -24.16 1.20 -1.11
N ASP A 329 -25.03 0.35 -1.63
CA ASP A 329 -26.47 0.48 -1.48
C ASP A 329 -26.91 -0.07 -0.10
N ALA A 330 -26.34 -1.22 0.31
CA ALA A 330 -26.51 -1.77 1.67
C ALA A 330 -25.66 -1.05 2.75
N ARG A 331 -24.75 -0.14 2.35
CA ARG A 331 -23.82 0.59 3.23
C ARG A 331 -23.01 -0.36 4.11
N SER A 332 -22.40 -1.35 3.49
CA SER A 332 -21.58 -2.37 4.15
C SER A 332 -20.37 -2.75 3.31
N LEU A 333 -19.40 -3.36 3.95
CA LEU A 333 -18.31 -4.04 3.28
C LEU A 333 -18.09 -5.43 3.88
N GLN A 334 -17.53 -6.33 3.11
CA GLN A 334 -17.12 -7.65 3.55
C GLN A 334 -15.63 -7.82 3.34
N LEU A 335 -14.91 -8.20 4.39
CA LEU A 335 -13.56 -8.74 4.31
C LEU A 335 -13.66 -10.25 4.14
N ALA A 336 -12.96 -10.84 3.17
CA ALA A 336 -12.97 -12.28 2.99
C ALA A 336 -11.59 -12.81 2.61
N LEU A 337 -11.23 -13.97 3.13
CA LEU A 337 -10.08 -14.77 2.69
C LEU A 337 -10.61 -15.87 1.77
N ARG A 338 -10.07 -15.94 0.57
CA ARG A 338 -10.46 -16.88 -0.47
C ARG A 338 -9.29 -17.78 -0.81
N ASP A 339 -9.56 -19.06 -1.05
CA ASP A 339 -8.54 -20.01 -1.48
C ASP A 339 -8.22 -19.92 -2.99
N ILE A 340 -7.35 -20.78 -3.47
CA ILE A 340 -6.91 -20.84 -4.88
C ILE A 340 -8.05 -21.17 -5.87
N THR A 341 -9.22 -21.58 -5.40
CA THR A 341 -10.42 -21.84 -6.22
C THR A 341 -11.42 -20.68 -6.17
N GLY A 342 -11.13 -19.63 -5.38
CA GLY A 342 -12.01 -18.49 -5.17
C GLY A 342 -13.09 -18.68 -4.11
N VAL A 343 -13.12 -19.85 -3.45
CA VAL A 343 -14.08 -20.14 -2.38
C VAL A 343 -13.70 -19.35 -1.12
N THR A 344 -14.70 -18.65 -0.55
CA THR A 344 -14.53 -17.94 0.72
C THR A 344 -14.34 -18.91 1.87
N ARG A 345 -13.24 -18.80 2.58
CA ARG A 345 -12.86 -19.63 3.72
C ARG A 345 -13.07 -18.95 5.06
N ARG A 346 -12.88 -17.63 5.11
CA ARG A 346 -13.17 -16.78 6.27
C ARG A 346 -13.79 -15.49 5.77
N SER A 347 -14.71 -14.90 6.53
CA SER A 347 -15.25 -13.58 6.20
C SER A 347 -15.77 -12.83 7.42
N GLN A 348 -15.77 -11.51 7.31
CA GLN A 348 -16.34 -10.58 8.28
C GLN A 348 -17.10 -9.48 7.54
N GLY A 349 -18.40 -9.43 7.73
CA GLY A 349 -19.25 -8.32 7.28
C GLY A 349 -19.17 -7.15 8.26
N ILE A 350 -19.13 -5.93 7.74
CA ILE A 350 -19.01 -4.69 8.53
C ILE A 350 -19.96 -3.65 7.96
N ALA A 351 -20.90 -3.18 8.75
CA ALA A 351 -21.74 -2.05 8.38
C ALA A 351 -20.93 -0.75 8.43
N PHE A 352 -21.16 0.20 7.53
CA PHE A 352 -20.44 1.49 7.53
C PHE A 352 -20.66 2.26 8.84
N ASP A 353 -21.84 2.14 9.44
CA ASP A 353 -22.14 2.83 10.69
C ASP A 353 -21.32 2.28 11.85
N ALA A 354 -20.88 1.00 11.80
CA ALA A 354 -19.94 0.42 12.77
C ALA A 354 -18.51 0.96 12.63
N LEU A 355 -18.19 1.71 11.55
CA LEU A 355 -16.90 2.32 11.29
C LEU A 355 -16.94 3.86 11.43
N ARG A 356 -17.89 4.38 12.22
CA ARG A 356 -18.07 5.82 12.46
C ARG A 356 -18.10 6.14 13.94
N SER A 357 -17.51 7.27 14.30
CA SER A 357 -17.76 7.86 15.62
C SER A 357 -19.19 8.36 15.70
N ALA A 358 -19.83 8.10 16.81
CA ALA A 358 -21.14 8.64 17.12
C ALA A 358 -21.15 10.18 17.14
#